data_a73e1c5783204b3307fad3790ef9bca0
#
_entry.id   a73e1c5783204b3307fad3790ef9bca0
#
_cell.length_a   1.000
_cell.length_b   1.000
_cell.length_c   1.000
_cell.angle_alpha   90.00
_cell.angle_beta   90.00
_cell.angle_gamma   90.00
#
_symmetry.space_group_name_H-M   'P 1'
#
loop_
_entity.id
_entity.type
_entity.pdbx_description
1 polymer ?
#
loop_
_entity_poly.entity_id
_entity_poly.type
_entity_poly.pdbx_seq_one_letter_code
_entity_poly.pdbx_strand_id
1 'polypeptide(L)'
;PWSWTLLRILIGFCMSGIYVVAESWLNDTATNETRGQVLSAYMIAQTLGIIGAQGLLTLGDAETSALFIGASILVSVSFAPILLSVAPAPVAEVARPMPLRKLFTSSPLGTLGIFLLGSVYATQSGMGAVFGTQIGMTASQIALFVAMLFAGALVLQYPIGWLSDRIDRRRLIFGAALLGGVSCALGWATGGS
;
A
#
# COMPACT_ATOMS: atom_id res chain seq x y z
N PRO A 1 -6.17 -22.28 -14.32
CA PRO A 1 -6.09 -21.72 -12.97
C PRO A 1 -4.65 -21.55 -12.49
N TRP A 2 -3.79 -22.61 -12.60
CA TRP A 2 -2.42 -22.60 -12.08
C TRP A 2 -1.50 -21.57 -12.76
N SER A 3 -1.64 -21.30 -14.05
CA SER A 3 -0.87 -20.26 -14.76
C SER A 3 -1.13 -18.87 -14.19
N TRP A 4 -2.38 -18.55 -13.85
CA TRP A 4 -2.73 -17.30 -13.19
C TRP A 4 -2.10 -17.17 -11.81
N THR A 5 -2.07 -18.24 -11.03
CA THR A 5 -1.44 -18.26 -9.71
C THR A 5 0.05 -18.00 -9.82
N LEU A 6 0.73 -18.67 -10.75
CA LEU A 6 2.17 -18.46 -10.98
C LEU A 6 2.48 -17.02 -11.43
N LEU A 7 1.68 -16.48 -12.36
CA LEU A 7 1.83 -15.07 -12.79
C LEU A 7 1.62 -14.10 -11.62
N ARG A 8 0.64 -14.34 -10.75
CA ARG A 8 0.41 -13.53 -9.55
C ARG A 8 1.58 -13.57 -8.59
N ILE A 9 2.19 -14.74 -8.37
CA ILE A 9 3.40 -14.87 -7.54
C ILE A 9 4.55 -14.08 -8.15
N LEU A 10 4.77 -14.20 -9.46
CA LEU A 10 5.84 -13.48 -10.15
C LEU A 10 5.65 -11.96 -10.10
N ILE A 11 4.43 -11.48 -10.36
CA ILE A 11 4.09 -10.05 -10.24
C ILE A 11 4.31 -9.56 -8.81
N GLY A 12 3.88 -10.32 -7.80
CA GLY A 12 4.08 -9.98 -6.40
C GLY A 12 5.55 -9.88 -6.02
N PHE A 13 6.37 -10.80 -6.52
CA PHE A 13 7.82 -10.76 -6.34
C PHE A 13 8.45 -9.51 -6.99
N CYS A 14 8.09 -9.22 -8.23
CA CYS A 14 8.59 -8.02 -8.92
C CYS A 14 8.17 -6.73 -8.22
N MET A 15 6.91 -6.63 -7.79
CA MET A 15 6.41 -5.46 -7.05
C MET A 15 7.14 -5.29 -5.71
N SER A 16 7.33 -6.35 -4.96
CA SER A 16 8.10 -6.32 -3.71
C SER A 16 9.52 -5.81 -3.95
N GLY A 17 10.18 -6.28 -5.01
CA GLY A 17 11.51 -5.83 -5.39
C GLY A 17 11.55 -4.32 -5.70
N ILE A 18 10.59 -3.83 -6.47
CA ILE A 18 10.48 -2.39 -6.81
C ILE A 18 10.32 -1.55 -5.53
N TYR A 19 9.43 -1.95 -4.61
CA TYR A 19 9.23 -1.21 -3.35
C TYR A 19 10.49 -1.18 -2.50
N VAL A 20 11.14 -2.32 -2.30
CA VAL A 20 12.37 -2.41 -1.49
C VAL A 20 13.47 -1.53 -2.08
N VAL A 21 13.68 -1.56 -3.40
CA VAL A 21 14.71 -0.76 -4.07
C VAL A 21 14.36 0.73 -3.99
N ALA A 22 13.10 1.11 -4.25
CA ALA A 22 12.66 2.51 -4.20
C ALA A 22 12.80 3.10 -2.79
N GLU A 23 12.35 2.38 -1.78
CA GLU A 23 12.44 2.82 -0.38
C GLU A 23 13.89 2.89 0.10
N SER A 24 14.73 1.93 -0.28
CA SER A 24 16.15 1.96 0.03
C SER A 24 16.81 3.18 -0.61
N TRP A 25 16.57 3.42 -1.89
CA TRP A 25 17.12 4.57 -2.60
C TRP A 25 16.71 5.91 -1.99
N LEU A 26 15.43 6.06 -1.66
CA LEU A 26 14.92 7.26 -1.01
C LEU A 26 15.54 7.46 0.37
N ASN A 27 15.74 6.39 1.14
CA ASN A 27 16.41 6.45 2.44
C ASN A 27 17.88 6.85 2.33
N ASP A 28 18.58 6.35 1.32
CA ASP A 28 20.02 6.63 1.12
C ASP A 28 20.26 8.06 0.60
N THR A 29 19.32 8.57 -0.21
CA THR A 29 19.42 9.94 -0.76
C THR A 29 18.97 11.00 0.24
N ALA A 30 18.11 10.66 1.19
CA ALA A 30 17.58 11.59 2.17
C ALA A 30 18.55 11.82 3.34
N THR A 31 18.74 13.07 3.73
CA THR A 31 19.42 13.41 5.01
C THR A 31 18.52 13.06 6.20
N ASN A 32 19.09 12.98 7.40
CA ASN A 32 18.31 12.74 8.61
C ASN A 32 17.21 13.79 8.82
N GLU A 33 17.42 15.03 8.35
CA GLU A 33 16.46 16.14 8.46
C GLU A 33 15.33 16.03 7.43
N THR A 34 15.57 15.50 6.24
CA THR A 34 14.61 15.46 5.14
C THR A 34 13.96 14.09 4.96
N ARG A 35 14.47 13.05 5.63
CA ARG A 35 13.98 11.66 5.48
C ARG A 35 12.48 11.53 5.69
N GLY A 36 11.92 12.16 6.72
CA GLY A 36 10.49 12.13 6.98
C GLY A 36 9.66 12.75 5.85
N GLN A 37 10.12 13.86 5.29
CA GLN A 37 9.44 14.55 4.19
C GLN A 37 9.49 13.72 2.91
N VAL A 38 10.65 13.14 2.58
CA VAL A 38 10.82 12.30 1.37
C VAL A 38 9.94 11.06 1.44
N LEU A 39 9.94 10.35 2.58
CA LEU A 39 9.10 9.17 2.77
C LEU A 39 7.60 9.53 2.76
N SER A 40 7.22 10.67 3.35
CA SER A 40 5.82 11.14 3.32
C SER A 40 5.38 11.46 1.89
N ALA A 41 6.20 12.15 1.10
CA ALA A 41 5.91 12.44 -0.29
C ALA A 41 5.76 11.15 -1.12
N TYR A 42 6.63 10.18 -0.90
CA TYR A 42 6.56 8.85 -1.52
C TYR A 42 5.23 8.15 -1.18
N MET A 43 4.84 8.11 0.09
CA MET A 43 3.59 7.46 0.52
C MET A 43 2.35 8.19 -0.05
N ILE A 44 2.38 9.52 -0.11
CA ILE A 44 1.31 10.32 -0.73
C ILE A 44 1.21 9.99 -2.22
N ALA A 45 2.32 10.00 -2.95
CA ALA A 45 2.34 9.66 -4.37
C ALA A 45 1.81 8.25 -4.64
N GLN A 46 2.23 7.26 -3.83
CA GLN A 46 1.74 5.89 -3.90
C GLN A 46 0.22 5.80 -3.68
N THR A 47 -0.27 6.46 -2.63
CA THR A 47 -1.69 6.45 -2.28
C THR A 47 -2.54 7.13 -3.36
N LEU A 48 -2.08 8.27 -3.88
CA LEU A 48 -2.74 8.96 -5.00
C LEU A 48 -2.75 8.09 -6.27
N GLY A 49 -1.67 7.35 -6.54
CA GLY A 49 -1.62 6.39 -7.63
C GLY A 49 -2.67 5.29 -7.49
N ILE A 50 -2.86 4.73 -6.29
CA ILE A 50 -3.89 3.73 -6.02
C ILE A 50 -5.30 4.30 -6.19
N ILE A 51 -5.57 5.50 -5.66
CA ILE A 51 -6.86 6.18 -5.83
C ILE A 51 -7.12 6.47 -7.31
N GLY A 52 -6.12 6.97 -8.04
CA GLY A 52 -6.19 7.23 -9.47
C GLY A 52 -6.49 5.95 -10.28
N ALA A 53 -5.88 4.83 -9.92
CA ALA A 53 -6.16 3.55 -10.55
C ALA A 53 -7.62 3.09 -10.35
N GLN A 54 -8.19 3.31 -9.16
CA GLN A 54 -9.63 3.06 -8.92
C GLN A 54 -10.50 3.99 -9.79
N GLY A 55 -10.09 5.25 -9.96
CA GLY A 55 -10.77 6.18 -10.87
C GLY A 55 -10.76 5.70 -12.32
N LEU A 56 -9.64 5.16 -12.81
CA LEU A 56 -9.55 4.61 -14.16
C LEU A 56 -10.51 3.43 -14.39
N LEU A 57 -10.75 2.62 -13.36
CA LEU A 57 -11.73 1.53 -13.43
C LEU A 57 -13.16 2.03 -13.65
N THR A 58 -13.48 3.26 -13.22
CA THR A 58 -14.81 3.84 -13.43
C THR A 58 -15.02 4.40 -14.83
N LEU A 59 -13.92 4.68 -15.56
CA LEU A 59 -13.94 5.26 -16.90
C LEU A 59 -13.92 4.21 -18.02
N GLY A 60 -13.53 2.99 -17.69
CA GLY A 60 -13.39 1.90 -18.65
C GLY A 60 -14.43 0.79 -18.45
N ASP A 61 -14.66 0.04 -19.51
CA ASP A 61 -15.45 -1.20 -19.42
C ASP A 61 -14.53 -2.35 -19.01
N ALA A 62 -14.85 -2.98 -17.87
CA ALA A 62 -14.06 -4.08 -17.30
C ALA A 62 -14.08 -5.36 -18.18
N GLU A 63 -15.04 -5.46 -19.13
CA GLU A 63 -15.14 -6.58 -20.06
C GLU A 63 -14.19 -6.43 -21.27
N THR A 64 -13.60 -5.23 -21.47
CA THR A 64 -12.71 -4.97 -22.57
C THR A 64 -11.23 -5.07 -22.18
N SER A 65 -10.36 -5.32 -23.16
CA SER A 65 -8.90 -5.30 -22.96
C SER A 65 -8.32 -3.88 -22.77
N ALA A 66 -9.13 -2.84 -22.95
CA ALA A 66 -8.68 -1.45 -22.93
C ALA A 66 -8.01 -1.06 -21.60
N LEU A 67 -8.56 -1.50 -20.46
CA LEU A 67 -7.98 -1.24 -19.14
C LEU A 67 -6.61 -1.92 -18.95
N PHE A 68 -6.44 -3.14 -19.47
CA PHE A 68 -5.15 -3.84 -19.44
C PHE A 68 -4.10 -3.16 -20.31
N ILE A 69 -4.50 -2.70 -21.49
CA ILE A 69 -3.63 -1.93 -22.39
C ILE A 69 -3.24 -0.61 -21.75
N GLY A 70 -4.20 0.12 -21.17
CA GLY A 70 -3.95 1.35 -20.42
C GLY A 70 -2.99 1.16 -19.26
N ALA A 71 -3.16 0.11 -18.45
CA ALA A 71 -2.25 -0.23 -17.37
C ALA A 71 -0.83 -0.52 -17.89
N SER A 72 -0.70 -1.28 -18.99
CA SER A 72 0.59 -1.58 -19.61
C SER A 72 1.30 -0.31 -20.12
N ILE A 73 0.56 0.62 -20.72
CA ILE A 73 1.10 1.92 -21.16
C ILE A 73 1.58 2.73 -19.95
N LEU A 74 0.79 2.82 -18.87
CA LEU A 74 1.16 3.55 -17.66
C LEU A 74 2.44 2.97 -17.03
N VAL A 75 2.56 1.65 -16.95
CA VAL A 75 3.78 0.99 -16.47
C VAL A 75 4.96 1.34 -17.38
N SER A 76 4.80 1.28 -18.69
CA SER A 76 5.88 1.63 -19.64
C SER A 76 6.31 3.09 -19.51
N VAL A 77 5.36 4.00 -19.40
CA VAL A 77 5.64 5.45 -19.22
C VAL A 77 6.30 5.72 -17.86
N SER A 78 5.99 4.96 -16.83
CA SER A 78 6.61 5.13 -15.51
C SER A 78 8.12 4.90 -15.49
N PHE A 79 8.66 4.16 -16.44
CA PHE A 79 10.10 4.00 -16.61
C PHE A 79 10.80 5.19 -17.26
N ALA A 80 10.07 6.04 -17.99
CA ALA A 80 10.66 7.17 -18.71
C ALA A 80 11.44 8.13 -17.79
N PRO A 81 10.95 8.57 -16.63
CA PRO A 81 11.71 9.42 -15.72
C PRO A 81 13.00 8.76 -15.22
N ILE A 82 12.98 7.44 -15.01
CA ILE A 82 14.16 6.68 -14.55
C ILE A 82 15.21 6.63 -15.66
N LEU A 83 14.80 6.34 -16.90
CA LEU A 83 15.70 6.27 -18.05
C LEU A 83 16.26 7.64 -18.46
N LEU A 84 15.53 8.72 -18.22
CA LEU A 84 15.94 10.09 -18.49
C LEU A 84 16.74 10.71 -17.33
N SER A 85 16.76 10.07 -16.17
CA SER A 85 17.50 10.56 -15.00
C SER A 85 19.01 10.43 -15.22
N VAL A 86 19.71 11.54 -15.03
CA VAL A 86 21.18 11.59 -15.02
C VAL A 86 21.74 11.31 -13.60
N ALA A 87 20.88 11.11 -12.63
CA ALA A 87 21.28 10.84 -11.26
C ALA A 87 22.10 9.52 -11.20
N PRO A 88 23.24 9.52 -10.48
CA PRO A 88 24.00 8.29 -10.32
C PRO A 88 23.15 7.23 -9.64
N ALA A 89 23.24 5.99 -10.15
CA ALA A 89 22.59 4.87 -9.51
C ALA A 89 23.07 4.76 -8.05
N PRO A 90 22.16 4.45 -7.10
CA PRO A 90 22.56 4.24 -5.72
C PRO A 90 23.65 3.18 -5.66
N VAL A 91 24.73 3.49 -4.97
CA VAL A 91 25.79 2.52 -4.72
C VAL A 91 25.19 1.47 -3.80
N ALA A 92 25.04 0.26 -4.29
CA ALA A 92 24.59 -0.85 -3.48
C ALA A 92 25.67 -1.14 -2.43
N GLU A 93 25.60 -0.48 -1.28
CA GLU A 93 26.32 -0.98 -0.11
C GLU A 93 25.80 -2.37 0.17
N VAL A 94 26.70 -3.34 0.22
CA VAL A 94 26.37 -4.72 0.54
C VAL A 94 25.87 -4.75 1.99
N ALA A 95 24.60 -4.41 2.19
CA ALA A 95 23.95 -4.51 3.48
C ALA A 95 24.06 -5.96 3.95
N ARG A 96 24.69 -6.18 5.09
CA ARG A 96 24.75 -7.52 5.68
C ARG A 96 23.32 -7.97 5.97
N PRO A 97 22.86 -9.09 5.40
CA PRO A 97 21.50 -9.56 5.60
C PRO A 97 21.25 -9.79 7.09
N MET A 98 20.23 -9.13 7.62
CA MET A 98 19.84 -9.33 9.00
C MET A 98 18.98 -10.59 9.08
N PRO A 99 19.40 -11.63 9.86
CA PRO A 99 18.58 -12.82 10.00
C PRO A 99 17.24 -12.47 10.67
N LEU A 100 16.15 -13.08 10.19
CA LEU A 100 14.78 -12.84 10.70
C LEU A 100 14.68 -13.02 12.21
N ARG A 101 15.44 -13.98 12.77
CA ARG A 101 15.50 -14.19 14.22
C ARG A 101 16.02 -12.95 14.96
N LYS A 102 17.03 -12.26 14.42
CA LYS A 102 17.57 -11.04 15.02
C LYS A 102 16.57 -9.89 14.93
N LEU A 103 15.86 -9.77 13.80
CA LEU A 103 14.77 -8.79 13.64
C LEU A 103 13.68 -9.00 14.68
N PHE A 104 13.21 -10.23 14.84
CA PHE A 104 12.18 -10.59 15.82
C PHE A 104 12.63 -10.35 17.26
N THR A 105 13.88 -10.69 17.61
CA THR A 105 14.40 -10.45 18.97
C THR A 105 14.63 -8.99 19.27
N SER A 106 14.97 -8.17 18.25
CA SER A 106 15.20 -6.74 18.44
C SER A 106 13.88 -5.96 18.59
N SER A 107 12.84 -6.33 17.85
CA SER A 107 11.52 -5.67 17.92
C SER A 107 10.38 -6.66 17.63
N PRO A 108 10.01 -7.49 18.61
CA PRO A 108 8.94 -8.47 18.41
C PRO A 108 7.60 -7.81 18.12
N LEU A 109 7.29 -6.70 18.82
CA LEU A 109 6.07 -5.94 18.57
C LEU A 109 6.02 -5.34 17.16
N GLY A 110 7.13 -4.77 16.70
CA GLY A 110 7.21 -4.20 15.35
C GLY A 110 7.05 -5.28 14.27
N THR A 111 7.78 -6.39 14.43
CA THR A 111 7.75 -7.48 13.46
C THR A 111 6.37 -8.14 13.36
N LEU A 112 5.76 -8.46 14.50
CA LEU A 112 4.41 -9.05 14.53
C LEU A 112 3.34 -8.03 14.08
N GLY A 113 3.49 -6.77 14.50
CA GLY A 113 2.57 -5.70 14.11
C GLY A 113 2.53 -5.46 12.60
N ILE A 114 3.70 -5.41 11.94
CA ILE A 114 3.77 -5.27 10.48
C ILE A 114 3.21 -6.50 9.77
N PHE A 115 3.46 -7.69 10.27
CA PHE A 115 2.89 -8.92 9.70
C PHE A 115 1.36 -8.91 9.77
N LEU A 116 0.79 -8.59 10.92
CA LEU A 116 -0.68 -8.50 11.10
C LEU A 116 -1.27 -7.37 10.24
N LEU A 117 -0.64 -6.20 10.21
CA LEU A 117 -1.08 -5.08 9.39
C LEU A 117 -1.06 -5.42 7.90
N GLY A 118 -0.01 -6.10 7.43
CA GLY A 118 0.08 -6.61 6.06
C GLY A 118 -1.04 -7.60 5.74
N SER A 119 -1.41 -8.46 6.69
CA SER A 119 -2.52 -9.40 6.53
C SER A 119 -3.87 -8.67 6.40
N VAL A 120 -4.11 -7.64 7.22
CA VAL A 120 -5.31 -6.80 7.12
C VAL A 120 -5.35 -6.07 5.77
N TYR A 121 -4.23 -5.47 5.36
CA TYR A 121 -4.13 -4.77 4.08
C TYR A 121 -4.38 -5.70 2.88
N ALA A 122 -3.79 -6.90 2.90
CA ALA A 122 -4.00 -7.90 1.85
C ALA A 122 -5.48 -8.36 1.78
N THR A 123 -6.11 -8.57 2.95
CA THR A 123 -7.54 -8.93 3.02
C THR A 123 -8.42 -7.81 2.46
N GLN A 124 -8.19 -6.57 2.86
CA GLN A 124 -8.94 -5.42 2.36
C GLN A 124 -8.80 -5.26 0.84
N SER A 125 -7.59 -5.36 0.33
CA SER A 125 -7.32 -5.20 -1.11
C SER A 125 -7.84 -6.38 -1.94
N GLY A 126 -7.81 -7.61 -1.40
CA GLY A 126 -8.25 -8.81 -2.11
C GLY A 126 -9.75 -9.07 -1.99
N MET A 127 -10.30 -8.92 -0.79
CA MET A 127 -11.68 -9.31 -0.50
C MET A 127 -12.69 -8.16 -0.68
N GLY A 128 -12.24 -6.91 -0.71
CA GLY A 128 -13.13 -5.76 -0.86
C GLY A 128 -13.96 -5.81 -2.15
N ALA A 129 -13.34 -6.18 -3.27
CA ALA A 129 -14.05 -6.34 -4.54
C ALA A 129 -15.02 -7.56 -4.51
N VAL A 130 -14.59 -8.66 -3.90
CA VAL A 130 -15.41 -9.88 -3.76
C VAL A 130 -16.64 -9.58 -2.91
N PHE A 131 -16.46 -8.89 -1.79
CA PHE A 131 -17.58 -8.46 -0.95
C PHE A 131 -18.55 -7.57 -1.72
N GLY A 132 -18.04 -6.56 -2.44
CA GLY A 132 -18.88 -5.66 -3.24
C GLY A 132 -19.70 -6.42 -4.29
N THR A 133 -19.13 -7.40 -4.98
CA THR A 133 -19.87 -8.23 -5.95
C THR A 133 -20.95 -9.08 -5.29
N GLN A 134 -20.67 -9.63 -4.12
CA GLN A 134 -21.64 -10.45 -3.38
C GLN A 134 -22.89 -9.67 -2.92
N ILE A 135 -22.71 -8.39 -2.57
CA ILE A 135 -23.82 -7.51 -2.20
C ILE A 135 -24.43 -6.75 -3.39
N GLY A 136 -24.03 -7.10 -4.62
CA GLY A 136 -24.63 -6.56 -5.84
C GLY A 136 -24.18 -5.16 -6.23
N MET A 137 -23.01 -4.70 -5.76
CA MET A 137 -22.44 -3.42 -6.18
C MET A 137 -21.98 -3.46 -7.64
N THR A 138 -22.16 -2.35 -8.35
CA THR A 138 -21.59 -2.15 -9.69
C THR A 138 -20.08 -1.98 -9.62
N ALA A 139 -19.38 -2.17 -10.74
CA ALA A 139 -17.93 -1.98 -10.82
C ALA A 139 -17.49 -0.59 -10.33
N SER A 140 -18.24 0.47 -10.69
CA SER A 140 -17.97 1.83 -10.23
C SER A 140 -18.16 2.00 -8.72
N GLN A 141 -19.18 1.37 -8.14
CA GLN A 141 -19.39 1.39 -6.69
C GLN A 141 -18.29 0.64 -5.94
N ILE A 142 -17.82 -0.49 -6.47
CA ILE A 142 -16.70 -1.24 -5.91
C ILE A 142 -15.42 -0.40 -5.98
N ALA A 143 -15.14 0.23 -7.11
CA ALA A 143 -13.99 1.10 -7.26
C ALA A 143 -14.02 2.27 -6.26
N LEU A 144 -15.17 2.92 -6.09
CA LEU A 144 -15.36 3.99 -5.11
C LEU A 144 -15.19 3.46 -3.67
N PHE A 145 -15.77 2.32 -3.34
CA PHE A 145 -15.64 1.68 -2.03
C PHE A 145 -14.16 1.42 -1.67
N VAL A 146 -13.40 0.86 -2.59
CA VAL A 146 -11.97 0.63 -2.40
C VAL A 146 -11.20 1.95 -2.32
N ALA A 147 -11.51 2.93 -3.18
CA ALA A 147 -10.86 4.23 -3.17
C ALA A 147 -11.06 4.99 -1.85
N MET A 148 -12.24 4.88 -1.22
CA MET A 148 -12.54 5.56 0.05
C MET A 148 -11.66 5.08 1.20
N LEU A 149 -11.24 3.82 1.21
CA LEU A 149 -10.27 3.31 2.19
C LEU A 149 -8.95 4.08 2.10
N PHE A 150 -8.43 4.24 0.89
CA PHE A 150 -7.16 4.94 0.66
C PHE A 150 -7.30 6.46 0.84
N ALA A 151 -8.44 7.03 0.45
CA ALA A 151 -8.73 8.43 0.70
C ALA A 151 -8.77 8.75 2.20
N GLY A 152 -9.42 7.88 3.00
CA GLY A 152 -9.42 7.98 4.46
C GLY A 152 -8.01 7.90 5.04
N ALA A 153 -7.19 6.97 4.57
CA ALA A 153 -5.80 6.84 4.99
C ALA A 153 -5.00 8.11 4.65
N LEU A 154 -5.16 8.67 3.45
CA LEU A 154 -4.48 9.89 3.02
C LEU A 154 -4.86 11.11 3.89
N VAL A 155 -6.14 11.32 4.15
CA VAL A 155 -6.65 12.43 4.98
C VAL A 155 -6.16 12.31 6.42
N LEU A 156 -6.17 11.10 6.98
CA LEU A 156 -5.79 10.85 8.37
C LEU A 156 -4.27 10.75 8.56
N GLN A 157 -3.49 10.62 7.51
CA GLN A 157 -2.03 10.47 7.59
C GLN A 157 -1.37 11.66 8.30
N TYR A 158 -1.75 12.88 7.96
CA TYR A 158 -1.20 14.08 8.61
C TYR A 158 -1.62 14.20 10.08
N PRO A 159 -2.90 14.12 10.46
CA PRO A 159 -3.32 14.14 11.87
C PRO A 159 -2.67 13.05 12.72
N ILE A 160 -2.57 11.84 12.20
CA ILE A 160 -1.95 10.72 12.91
C ILE A 160 -0.43 10.94 13.06
N GLY A 161 0.23 11.44 12.02
CA GLY A 161 1.65 11.80 12.08
C GLY A 161 1.90 12.85 13.17
N TRP A 162 1.16 13.94 13.15
CA TRP A 162 1.25 14.99 14.16
C TRP A 162 0.98 14.49 15.59
N LEU A 163 0.05 13.57 15.76
CA LEU A 163 -0.25 12.96 17.05
C LEU A 163 0.86 12.00 17.50
N SER A 164 1.46 11.27 16.56
CA SER A 164 2.58 10.35 16.79
C SER A 164 3.83 11.04 17.36
N ASP A 165 4.00 12.34 17.06
CA ASP A 165 5.11 13.12 17.59
C ASP A 165 4.88 13.63 19.02
N ARG A 166 3.65 13.52 19.52
CA ARG A 166 3.23 14.07 20.83
C ARG A 166 2.86 13.03 21.87
N ILE A 167 2.49 11.84 21.45
CA ILE A 167 2.11 10.74 22.34
C ILE A 167 2.96 9.51 22.11
N ASP A 168 2.99 8.61 23.08
CA ASP A 168 3.67 7.33 22.92
C ASP A 168 3.10 6.56 21.72
N ARG A 169 3.97 6.21 20.78
CA ARG A 169 3.61 5.49 19.56
C ARG A 169 2.88 4.18 19.82
N ARG A 170 3.17 3.50 20.93
CA ARG A 170 2.49 2.26 21.32
C ARG A 170 1.02 2.52 21.64
N ARG A 171 0.73 3.61 22.37
CA ARG A 171 -0.64 4.02 22.70
C ARG A 171 -1.41 4.42 21.44
N LEU A 172 -0.75 5.12 20.52
CA LEU A 172 -1.35 5.50 19.25
C LEU A 172 -1.72 4.27 18.41
N ILE A 173 -0.79 3.32 18.25
CA ILE A 173 -1.02 2.07 17.51
C ILE A 173 -2.16 1.28 18.16
N PHE A 174 -2.17 1.16 19.48
CA PHE A 174 -3.24 0.46 20.21
C PHE A 174 -4.60 1.13 20.00
N GLY A 175 -4.66 2.47 20.13
CA GLY A 175 -5.90 3.22 19.90
C GLY A 175 -6.41 3.09 18.47
N ALA A 176 -5.54 3.19 17.48
CA ALA A 176 -5.90 3.00 16.07
C ALA A 176 -6.40 1.57 15.78
N ALA A 177 -5.72 0.56 16.34
CA ALA A 177 -6.15 -0.84 16.21
C ALA A 177 -7.51 -1.09 16.87
N LEU A 178 -7.74 -0.51 18.04
CA LEU A 178 -9.02 -0.61 18.75
C LEU A 178 -10.16 0.05 17.94
N LEU A 179 -9.93 1.25 17.43
CA LEU A 179 -10.90 1.95 16.57
C LEU A 179 -11.22 1.15 15.31
N GLY A 180 -10.20 0.59 14.66
CA GLY A 180 -10.38 -0.29 13.49
C GLY A 180 -11.20 -1.54 13.83
N GLY A 181 -10.89 -2.19 14.96
CA GLY A 181 -11.63 -3.35 15.43
C GLY A 181 -13.08 -3.05 15.75
N VAL A 182 -13.36 -1.94 16.42
CA VAL A 182 -14.72 -1.47 16.73
C VAL A 182 -15.48 -1.15 15.43
N SER A 183 -14.84 -0.48 14.45
CA SER A 183 -15.45 -0.18 13.17
C SER A 183 -15.83 -1.46 12.40
N CYS A 184 -14.97 -2.47 12.42
CA CYS A 184 -15.28 -3.77 11.81
C CYS A 184 -16.43 -4.49 12.52
N ALA A 185 -16.46 -4.46 13.86
CA ALA A 185 -17.53 -5.07 14.65
C ALA A 185 -18.89 -4.40 14.40
N LEU A 186 -18.89 -3.06 14.32
CA LEU A 186 -20.10 -2.30 13.97
C LEU A 186 -20.57 -2.61 12.55
N GLY A 187 -19.66 -2.68 11.58
CA GLY A 187 -19.98 -3.06 10.21
C GLY A 187 -20.60 -4.45 10.12
N TRP A 188 -20.07 -5.41 10.89
CA TRP A 188 -20.65 -6.74 10.98
C TRP A 188 -22.05 -6.74 11.62
N ALA A 189 -22.23 -5.99 12.70
CA ALA A 189 -23.52 -5.91 13.40
C ALA A 189 -24.61 -5.22 12.57
N THR A 190 -24.25 -4.24 11.73
CA THR A 190 -25.20 -3.50 10.88
C THR A 190 -25.40 -4.13 9.50
N GLY A 191 -24.42 -4.86 8.99
CA GLY A 191 -24.48 -5.51 7.67
C GLY A 191 -25.01 -6.93 7.67
N GLY A 192 -25.33 -7.49 8.82
CA GLY A 192 -25.87 -8.83 8.98
C GLY A 192 -27.42 -8.89 9.00
N SER A 193 -28.09 -7.79 8.67
CA SER A 193 -29.56 -7.71 8.62
C SER A 193 -30.06 -7.57 7.20
#